data_55a4534712151d6a3093cafb841f4817
#
_entry.id   55a4534712151d6a3093cafb841f4817
#
_cell.length_a   1.000
_cell.length_b   1.000
_cell.length_c   1.000
_cell.angle_alpha   90.00
_cell.angle_beta   90.00
_cell.angle_gamma   90.00
#
_symmetry.space_group_name_H-M   'P 1'
#
loop_
_entity.id
_entity.type
_entity.pdbx_description
1 polymer ?
#
loop_
_entity_poly.entity_id
_entity_poly.type
_entity_poly.pdbx_seq_one_letter_code
_entity_poly.pdbx_strand_id
1 'polypeptide(L)' 'MEDLRVVYESRDRRRCSDRALVLASVHIPYQLIDDGLSCALVVPVEHSPRAAEELRLYDEEN' A
#
# COMPACT_ATOMS: atom_id res chain seq x y z
N MET A 1 -3.80 18.17 10.08
CA MET A 1 -4.21 16.77 10.21
C MET A 1 -4.03 16.07 8.87
N GLU A 2 -3.28 14.98 8.85
CA GLU A 2 -3.04 14.29 7.60
C GLU A 2 -4.19 13.36 7.26
N ASP A 3 -4.68 13.44 6.03
CA ASP A 3 -5.66 12.48 5.54
C ASP A 3 -4.93 11.28 5.00
N LEU A 4 -5.50 10.11 5.22
CA LEU A 4 -4.95 8.86 4.73
C LEU A 4 -5.86 8.29 3.65
N ARG A 5 -5.26 7.56 2.73
CA ARG A 5 -6.01 6.93 1.65
C ARG A 5 -5.57 5.48 1.50
N VAL A 6 -6.53 4.58 1.32
CA VAL A 6 -6.24 3.18 1.04
C VAL A 6 -5.76 3.07 -0.40
N VAL A 7 -4.58 2.48 -0.58
CA VAL A 7 -4.01 2.27 -1.92
C VAL A 7 -3.99 0.80 -2.31
N TYR A 8 -4.22 -0.10 -1.36
CA TYR A 8 -4.28 -1.53 -1.64
C TYR A 8 -5.04 -2.23 -0.52
N GLU A 9 -5.80 -3.25 -0.87
CA GLU A 9 -6.55 -4.03 0.10
C GLU A 9 -6.62 -5.47 -0.39
N SER A 10 -6.47 -6.42 0.52
CA SER A 10 -6.51 -7.83 0.17
C SER A 10 -6.83 -8.66 1.41
N ARG A 11 -7.41 -9.84 1.20
CA ARG A 11 -7.58 -10.83 2.26
C ARG A 11 -6.29 -11.61 2.48
N ASP A 12 -5.37 -11.53 1.53
CA ASP A 12 -4.08 -12.23 1.61
C ASP A 12 -3.05 -11.29 2.22
N ARG A 13 -2.69 -11.56 3.48
CA ARG A 13 -1.72 -10.76 4.20
C ARG A 13 -0.37 -10.70 3.48
N ARG A 14 0.01 -11.78 2.84
CA ARG A 14 1.29 -11.85 2.12
C ARG A 14 1.32 -10.83 0.98
N ARG A 15 0.22 -10.70 0.27
CA ARG A 15 0.13 -9.73 -0.82
C ARG A 15 0.27 -8.30 -0.31
N CYS A 16 -0.36 -8.00 0.82
CA CYS A 16 -0.22 -6.68 1.44
C CYS A 16 1.23 -6.45 1.87
N SER A 17 1.86 -7.46 2.45
CA SER A 17 3.24 -7.36 2.91
C SER A 17 4.20 -7.10 1.75
N ASP A 18 4.01 -7.81 0.63
CA ASP A 18 4.84 -7.63 -0.55
C ASP A 18 4.73 -6.20 -1.09
N ARG A 19 3.51 -5.67 -1.12
CA ARG A 19 3.29 -4.31 -1.61
C ARG A 19 3.79 -3.26 -0.63
N ALA A 20 3.75 -3.56 0.67
CA ALA A 20 4.35 -2.68 1.66
C ALA A 20 5.85 -2.51 1.40
N LEU A 21 6.53 -3.60 1.03
CA LEU A 21 7.95 -3.54 0.70
C LEU A 21 8.21 -2.66 -0.53
N VAL A 22 7.30 -2.69 -1.50
CA VAL A 22 7.41 -1.81 -2.68
C VAL A 22 7.38 -0.35 -2.24
N LEU A 23 6.42 0.01 -1.39
CA LEU A 23 6.31 1.38 -0.90
C LEU A 23 7.53 1.79 -0.07
N ALA A 24 8.03 0.88 0.76
CA ALA A 24 9.22 1.15 1.56
C ALA A 24 10.44 1.41 0.66
N SER A 25 10.55 0.66 -0.44
CA SER A 25 11.71 0.78 -1.32
C SER A 25 11.76 2.12 -2.05
N VAL A 26 10.64 2.80 -2.19
CA VAL A 26 10.58 4.12 -2.83
C VAL A 26 10.34 5.22 -1.80
N HIS A 27 10.51 4.90 -0.52
CA HIS A 27 10.43 5.86 0.58
C HIS A 27 9.07 6.54 0.73
N ILE A 28 8.01 5.83 0.40
CA ILE A 28 6.65 6.33 0.63
C ILE A 28 6.21 5.87 2.01
N PRO A 29 5.83 6.78 2.92
CA PRO A 29 5.33 6.38 4.23
C PRO A 29 4.01 5.64 4.08
N TYR A 30 3.81 4.57 4.85
CA TYR A 30 2.60 3.77 4.77
C TYR A 30 2.27 3.18 6.14
N GLN A 31 1.03 2.72 6.28
CA GLN A 31 0.62 1.92 7.41
C GLN A 31 -0.10 0.68 6.88
N LEU A 32 0.19 -0.45 7.50
CA LEU A 32 -0.51 -1.69 7.20
C LEU A 32 -1.56 -1.89 8.29
N ILE A 33 -2.82 -1.95 7.89
CA ILE A 33 -3.94 -2.14 8.81
C ILE A 33 -4.51 -3.53 8.57
N ASP A 34 -4.59 -4.33 9.63
CA ASP A 34 -5.05 -5.71 9.55
C ASP A 34 -6.11 -5.92 10.62
N ASP A 35 -7.34 -6.26 10.21
CA ASP A 35 -8.45 -6.47 11.13
C ASP A 35 -8.73 -7.96 11.37
N GLY A 36 -7.84 -8.83 10.89
CA GLY A 36 -7.99 -10.28 11.04
C GLY A 36 -8.74 -10.94 9.88
N LEU A 37 -9.49 -10.18 9.09
CA LEU A 37 -10.22 -10.68 7.94
C LEU A 37 -9.59 -10.20 6.64
N SER A 38 -9.07 -8.99 6.64
CA SER A 38 -8.39 -8.44 5.48
C SER A 38 -7.32 -7.47 5.95
N CYS A 39 -6.46 -7.09 5.05
CA CYS A 39 -5.44 -6.09 5.33
C CYS A 39 -5.48 -5.01 4.26
N ALA A 40 -5.07 -3.81 4.64
CA ALA A 40 -5.07 -2.66 3.76
C ALA A 40 -3.79 -1.87 3.97
N LEU A 41 -3.32 -1.25 2.89
CA LEU A 41 -2.21 -0.32 2.93
C LEU A 41 -2.77 1.08 2.77
N VAL A 42 -2.42 1.97 3.71
CA VAL A 42 -2.85 3.36 3.66
C VAL A 42 -1.63 4.25 3.63
N VAL A 43 -1.72 5.34 2.89
CA VAL A 43 -0.65 6.33 2.77
C VAL A 43 -1.26 7.71 2.94
N PRO A 44 -0.45 8.72 3.29
CA PRO A 44 -0.93 10.10 3.28
C PRO A 44 -1.46 10.44 1.89
N VAL A 45 -2.56 11.19 1.83
CA VAL A 45 -3.25 11.48 0.58
C VAL A 45 -2.31 12.11 -0.45
N GLU A 46 -1.35 12.89 -0.01
CA GLU A 46 -0.38 13.54 -0.90
C GLU A 46 0.54 12.56 -1.62
N HIS A 47 0.69 11.37 -1.06
CA HIS A 47 1.51 10.30 -1.64
C HIS A 47 0.70 9.28 -2.41
N SER A 48 -0.63 9.38 -2.39
CA SER A 48 -1.46 8.34 -2.97
C SER A 48 -1.30 8.16 -4.48
N PRO A 49 -1.15 9.22 -5.29
CA PRO A 49 -0.94 9.01 -6.72
C PRO A 49 0.34 8.25 -7.02
N ARG A 50 1.43 8.59 -6.31
CA ARG A 50 2.70 7.93 -6.50
C ARG A 50 2.66 6.49 -6.00
N ALA A 51 2.02 6.26 -4.84
CA ALA A 51 1.89 4.93 -4.29
C ALA A 51 1.10 4.03 -5.24
N ALA A 52 -0.02 4.53 -5.75
CA ALA A 52 -0.85 3.77 -6.69
C ALA A 52 -0.05 3.41 -7.95
N GLU A 53 0.74 4.34 -8.46
CA GLU A 53 1.56 4.10 -9.65
C GLU A 53 2.61 3.03 -9.40
N GLU A 54 3.31 3.10 -8.26
CA GLU A 54 4.33 2.12 -7.93
C GLU A 54 3.73 0.72 -7.78
N LEU A 55 2.56 0.62 -7.16
CA LEU A 55 1.89 -0.68 -7.00
C LEU A 55 1.40 -1.21 -8.33
N ARG A 56 0.93 -0.33 -9.23
CA ARG A 56 0.51 -0.72 -10.55
C ARG A 56 1.69 -1.30 -11.34
N LEU A 57 2.84 -0.65 -11.27
CA LEU A 57 4.05 -1.14 -11.95
C LEU A 57 4.49 -2.48 -11.39
N TYR A 58 4.40 -2.66 -10.08
CA TYR A 58 4.73 -3.93 -9.46
C TYR A 58 3.82 -5.05 -9.99
N ASP A 59 2.52 -4.78 -10.08
CA ASP A 59 1.56 -5.77 -10.56
C ASP A 59 1.81 -6.12 -12.03
N GLU A 60 2.23 -5.15 -12.85
CA GLU A 60 2.56 -5.40 -14.24
C GLU A 60 3.79 -6.27 -14.42
N GLU A 61 4.75 -6.17 -13.51
CA GLU A 61 5.98 -6.96 -13.57
C GLU A 61 5.80 -8.38 -13.02
N ASN A 62 4.76 -8.60 -12.29
CA ASN A 62 4.45 -9.89 -11.69
C ASN A 62 3.07 -10.36 -12.16
#